data_cd9815f447338985a16b9fa641d10f55
#
_entry.id   cd9815f447338985a16b9fa641d10f55
#
_cell.length_a   1.000
_cell.length_b   1.000
_cell.length_c   1.000
_cell.angle_alpha   90.00
_cell.angle_beta   90.00
_cell.angle_gamma   90.00
#
_symmetry.space_group_name_H-M   'P 1'
#
loop_
_entity.id
_entity.type
_entity.pdbx_description
1 polymer ?
#
loop_
_entity_poly.entity_id
_entity_poly.type
_entity_poly.pdbx_seq_one_letter_code
_entity_poly.pdbx_strand_id
1 'polypeptide(L)'
;KLIKHVDNYSLPLDKTGNSLAGNEKDLGVFAIAQAVDQLASRGARAYGISVRIMLPTFAYESRLKAMMVEISEICKEKGLRVFFADAQSVNGIQTSIVHVTAHGEAKKEQLLASRSAKAGEEIVLVKWIGMEGTLRIIREEGAALAERFAPGFLNKLEDMRDEIFSDRAMEIAGRNGVSAMHPIGEGGILAALWDMAEGAGIGLSVEMKKMTVRQETIEVCEVFHLNPYQLTSTGAVLMVTPKGEELKERLKREGIPAEIIGHTTEGNERIIWGGGEKRFLDRPAPDELARIYEMKENVNA
;
A
#
# COMPACT_ATOMS: atom_id res chain seq x y z
N LYS A 1 -31.37 8.39 4.52
CA LYS A 1 -31.41 7.28 3.53
C LYS A 1 -30.05 6.62 3.31
N LEU A 2 -28.93 7.35 3.41
CA LEU A 2 -27.59 6.77 3.31
C LEU A 2 -27.27 5.80 4.47
N ILE A 3 -27.67 6.16 5.68
CA ILE A 3 -27.42 5.36 6.90
C ILE A 3 -28.14 4.00 6.86
N LYS A 4 -29.30 3.90 6.22
CA LYS A 4 -30.04 2.62 6.09
C LYS A 4 -29.40 1.61 5.13
N HIS A 5 -28.50 2.05 4.23
CA HIS A 5 -27.74 1.13 3.36
C HIS A 5 -26.52 0.57 4.07
N VAL A 6 -25.98 1.28 5.07
CA VAL A 6 -24.87 0.83 5.92
C VAL A 6 -25.31 -0.28 6.87
N ASP A 7 -26.57 -0.27 7.32
CA ASP A 7 -27.08 -1.26 8.30
C ASP A 7 -27.18 -2.70 7.77
N ASN A 8 -27.18 -2.90 6.44
CA ASN A 8 -27.17 -4.24 5.84
C ASN A 8 -25.74 -4.76 5.52
N TYR A 9 -24.72 -3.91 5.63
CA TYR A 9 -23.33 -4.22 5.34
C TYR A 9 -22.45 -3.56 6.38
N SER A 10 -22.39 -4.15 7.60
CA SER A 10 -21.53 -3.62 8.67
C SER A 10 -20.06 -3.84 8.33
N LEU A 11 -19.47 -2.93 7.55
CA LEU A 11 -18.02 -2.79 7.50
C LEU A 11 -17.60 -2.18 8.84
N PRO A 12 -16.62 -2.75 9.55
CA PRO A 12 -16.05 -2.06 10.70
C PRO A 12 -15.42 -0.76 10.19
N LEU A 13 -16.02 0.36 10.52
CA LEU A 13 -15.62 1.72 10.11
C LEU A 13 -14.21 2.11 10.60
N ASP A 14 -13.64 1.35 11.51
CA ASP A 14 -12.43 1.71 12.26
C ASP A 14 -11.11 1.66 11.48
N LYS A 15 -11.11 1.25 10.21
CA LYS A 15 -9.88 1.10 9.41
C LYS A 15 -9.97 1.58 7.96
N THR A 16 -10.92 2.44 7.65
CA THR A 16 -11.10 2.93 6.27
C THR A 16 -10.50 4.31 6.02
N GLY A 17 -9.90 4.93 7.02
CA GLY A 17 -9.24 6.23 6.91
C GLY A 17 -7.73 6.09 6.95
N ASN A 18 -7.03 6.61 5.94
CA ASN A 18 -5.58 6.69 5.88
C ASN A 18 -5.11 8.12 5.83
N SER A 19 -4.02 8.40 6.57
CA SER A 19 -3.37 9.71 6.54
C SER A 19 -1.94 9.53 6.04
N LEU A 20 -1.57 10.28 5.03
CA LEU A 20 -0.21 10.36 4.53
C LEU A 20 0.33 11.77 4.70
N ALA A 21 1.61 11.86 5.08
CA ALA A 21 2.35 13.12 5.16
C ALA A 21 3.37 13.20 4.03
N GLY A 22 3.50 14.39 3.40
CA GLY A 22 4.42 14.64 2.31
C GLY A 22 4.08 15.94 1.58
N ASN A 23 4.87 16.31 0.59
CA ASN A 23 4.68 17.53 -0.17
C ASN A 23 4.42 17.26 -1.66
N GLU A 24 4.37 16.02 -2.05
CA GLU A 24 4.18 15.57 -3.43
C GLU A 24 2.77 15.91 -3.92
N LYS A 25 2.64 16.27 -5.17
CA LYS A 25 1.34 16.60 -5.78
C LYS A 25 0.38 15.41 -5.81
N ASP A 26 0.91 14.21 -5.93
CA ASP A 26 0.18 12.94 -5.99
C ASP A 26 0.01 12.23 -4.62
N LEU A 27 0.36 12.90 -3.51
CA LEU A 27 0.16 12.36 -2.16
C LEU A 27 -1.28 11.89 -1.92
N GLY A 28 -2.27 12.66 -2.42
CA GLY A 28 -3.68 12.30 -2.36
C GLY A 28 -4.03 11.03 -3.14
N VAL A 29 -3.33 10.75 -4.23
CA VAL A 29 -3.53 9.54 -5.04
C VAL A 29 -3.09 8.30 -4.26
N PHE A 30 -1.94 8.36 -3.59
CA PHE A 30 -1.49 7.27 -2.71
C PHE A 30 -2.45 7.03 -1.54
N ALA A 31 -2.93 8.10 -0.89
CA ALA A 31 -3.90 8.00 0.20
C ALA A 31 -5.24 7.38 -0.26
N ILE A 32 -5.69 7.71 -1.48
CA ILE A 32 -6.88 7.09 -2.10
C ILE A 32 -6.64 5.62 -2.39
N ALA A 33 -5.49 5.26 -2.97
CA ALA A 33 -5.14 3.89 -3.27
C ALA A 33 -5.14 3.03 -1.98
N GLN A 34 -4.49 3.49 -0.92
CA GLN A 34 -4.48 2.81 0.37
C GLN A 34 -5.91 2.62 0.93
N ALA A 35 -6.74 3.66 0.90
CA ALA A 35 -8.10 3.59 1.44
C ALA A 35 -8.99 2.65 0.61
N VAL A 36 -8.88 2.67 -0.72
CA VAL A 36 -9.60 1.77 -1.64
C VAL A 36 -9.15 0.33 -1.45
N ASP A 37 -7.84 0.09 -1.38
CA ASP A 37 -7.27 -1.24 -1.19
C ASP A 37 -7.64 -1.84 0.17
N GLN A 38 -7.73 -1.01 1.23
CA GLN A 38 -8.22 -1.46 2.53
C GLN A 38 -9.69 -1.91 2.50
N LEU A 39 -10.55 -1.22 1.75
CA LEU A 39 -11.92 -1.67 1.53
C LEU A 39 -11.95 -2.98 0.71
N ALA A 40 -11.18 -3.03 -0.37
CA ALA A 40 -11.12 -4.19 -1.25
C ALA A 40 -10.63 -5.45 -0.50
N SER A 41 -9.66 -5.30 0.42
CA SER A 41 -9.17 -6.41 1.25
C SER A 41 -10.24 -7.01 2.17
N ARG A 42 -11.33 -6.27 2.42
CA ARG A 42 -12.51 -6.74 3.16
C ARG A 42 -13.61 -7.29 2.27
N GLY A 43 -13.36 -7.40 0.94
CA GLY A 43 -14.35 -7.83 -0.04
C GLY A 43 -15.34 -6.73 -0.42
N ALA A 44 -15.05 -5.47 -0.10
CA ALA A 44 -15.90 -4.34 -0.45
C ALA A 44 -15.39 -3.63 -1.71
N ARG A 45 -16.33 -3.08 -2.49
CA ARG A 45 -16.03 -2.23 -3.63
C ARG A 45 -16.22 -0.76 -3.25
N ALA A 46 -15.19 0.05 -3.44
CA ALA A 46 -15.28 1.48 -3.22
C ALA A 46 -16.17 2.15 -4.28
N TYR A 47 -17.00 3.10 -3.87
CA TYR A 47 -17.82 3.94 -4.76
C TYR A 47 -17.61 5.44 -4.53
N GLY A 48 -16.86 5.82 -3.51
CA GLY A 48 -16.54 7.22 -3.25
C GLY A 48 -15.61 7.43 -2.08
N ILE A 49 -15.20 8.69 -1.91
CA ILE A 49 -14.25 9.12 -0.88
C ILE A 49 -14.71 10.39 -0.16
N SER A 50 -14.18 10.57 1.04
CA SER A 50 -14.09 11.85 1.73
C SER A 50 -12.62 12.19 1.92
N VAL A 51 -12.21 13.42 1.61
CA VAL A 51 -10.81 13.85 1.67
C VAL A 51 -10.67 15.11 2.52
N ARG A 52 -9.62 15.16 3.34
CA ARG A 52 -9.18 16.36 4.06
C ARG A 52 -7.69 16.57 3.80
N ILE A 53 -7.34 17.80 3.42
CA ILE A 53 -5.95 18.22 3.19
C ILE A 53 -5.59 19.25 4.26
N MET A 54 -4.54 18.97 5.03
CA MET A 54 -3.95 19.89 5.98
C MET A 54 -2.61 20.37 5.44
N LEU A 55 -2.45 21.69 5.31
CA LEU A 55 -1.26 22.31 4.74
C LEU A 55 -0.52 23.12 5.80
N PRO A 56 0.83 23.15 5.78
CA PRO A 56 1.58 24.11 6.57
C PRO A 56 1.16 25.54 6.20
N THR A 57 1.21 26.46 7.16
CA THR A 57 0.84 27.88 6.93
C THR A 57 1.70 28.58 5.89
N PHE A 58 2.91 28.08 5.65
CA PHE A 58 3.82 28.59 4.63
C PHE A 58 3.70 27.91 3.26
N ALA A 59 2.78 26.92 3.12
CA ALA A 59 2.57 26.25 1.84
C ALA A 59 1.92 27.18 0.81
N TYR A 60 2.41 27.12 -0.42
CA TYR A 60 1.83 27.88 -1.52
C TYR A 60 0.49 27.28 -1.96
N GLU A 61 -0.46 28.15 -2.36
CA GLU A 61 -1.76 27.75 -2.91
C GLU A 61 -1.62 26.83 -4.14
N SER A 62 -0.56 27.00 -4.92
CA SER A 62 -0.26 26.13 -6.07
C SER A 62 -0.10 24.67 -5.69
N ARG A 63 0.44 24.36 -4.49
CA ARG A 63 0.55 22.98 -3.98
C ARG A 63 -0.83 22.38 -3.77
N LEU A 64 -1.73 23.10 -3.10
CA LEU A 64 -3.11 22.64 -2.91
C LEU A 64 -3.80 22.39 -4.25
N LYS A 65 -3.68 23.32 -5.19
CA LYS A 65 -4.27 23.17 -6.53
C LYS A 65 -3.74 21.95 -7.25
N ALA A 66 -2.42 21.69 -7.20
CA ALA A 66 -1.82 20.50 -7.81
C ALA A 66 -2.36 19.22 -7.19
N MET A 67 -2.42 19.11 -5.85
CA MET A 67 -2.98 17.95 -5.16
C MET A 67 -4.46 17.73 -5.52
N MET A 68 -5.26 18.79 -5.59
CA MET A 68 -6.69 18.69 -5.94
C MET A 68 -6.90 18.21 -7.37
N VAL A 69 -6.04 18.62 -8.32
CA VAL A 69 -6.09 18.15 -9.71
C VAL A 69 -5.85 16.65 -9.75
N GLU A 70 -4.76 16.18 -9.15
CA GLU A 70 -4.41 14.74 -9.11
C GLU A 70 -5.53 13.89 -8.46
N ILE A 71 -6.09 14.36 -7.32
CA ILE A 71 -7.22 13.71 -6.65
C ILE A 71 -8.45 13.65 -7.56
N SER A 72 -8.77 14.75 -8.26
CA SER A 72 -9.93 14.81 -9.15
C SER A 72 -9.78 13.87 -10.34
N GLU A 73 -8.61 13.82 -10.94
CA GLU A 73 -8.30 12.97 -12.09
C GLU A 73 -8.42 11.47 -11.70
N ILE A 74 -7.80 11.05 -10.60
CA ILE A 74 -7.88 9.66 -10.18
C ILE A 74 -9.29 9.26 -9.74
N CYS A 75 -10.05 10.16 -9.10
CA CYS A 75 -11.44 9.90 -8.76
C CYS A 75 -12.30 9.71 -10.02
N LYS A 76 -12.06 10.51 -11.07
CA LYS A 76 -12.76 10.37 -12.34
C LYS A 76 -12.40 9.06 -13.05
N GLU A 77 -11.12 8.71 -13.09
CA GLU A 77 -10.63 7.47 -13.68
C GLU A 77 -11.22 6.23 -13.00
N LYS A 78 -11.21 6.22 -11.67
CA LYS A 78 -11.73 5.11 -10.86
C LYS A 78 -13.25 5.13 -10.66
N GLY A 79 -13.95 6.15 -11.15
CA GLY A 79 -15.39 6.29 -10.96
C GLY A 79 -15.79 6.53 -9.51
N LEU A 80 -14.92 7.14 -8.70
CA LEU A 80 -15.15 7.44 -7.29
C LEU A 80 -15.86 8.79 -7.13
N ARG A 81 -16.92 8.82 -6.32
CA ARG A 81 -17.58 10.08 -5.93
C ARG A 81 -16.83 10.74 -4.78
N VAL A 82 -16.61 12.05 -4.86
CA VAL A 82 -16.13 12.84 -3.74
C VAL A 82 -17.34 13.33 -2.93
N PHE A 83 -17.56 12.77 -1.73
CA PHE A 83 -18.67 13.13 -0.86
C PHE A 83 -18.36 14.36 -0.01
N PHE A 84 -17.09 14.50 0.34
CA PHE A 84 -16.60 15.61 1.14
C PHE A 84 -15.17 15.92 0.73
N ALA A 85 -14.86 17.21 0.59
CA ALA A 85 -13.51 17.70 0.40
C ALA A 85 -13.32 18.96 1.26
N ASP A 86 -12.25 18.98 2.04
CA ASP A 86 -11.90 20.09 2.91
C ASP A 86 -10.40 20.32 2.87
N ALA A 87 -9.99 21.59 2.94
CA ALA A 87 -8.58 21.97 2.99
C ALA A 87 -8.38 23.05 4.06
N GLN A 88 -7.40 22.85 4.92
CA GLN A 88 -7.10 23.74 6.03
C GLN A 88 -5.62 24.06 6.09
N SER A 89 -5.30 25.32 6.43
CA SER A 89 -3.96 25.72 6.81
C SER A 89 -3.79 25.50 8.32
N VAL A 90 -2.75 24.77 8.71
CA VAL A 90 -2.53 24.33 10.09
C VAL A 90 -1.15 24.76 10.58
N ASN A 91 -1.11 25.36 11.78
CA ASN A 91 0.15 25.69 12.46
C ASN A 91 0.79 24.42 13.03
N GLY A 92 2.12 24.38 13.06
CA GLY A 92 2.90 23.35 13.76
C GLY A 92 3.12 22.06 12.95
N ILE A 93 2.69 22.01 11.67
CA ILE A 93 3.07 20.95 10.74
C ILE A 93 4.11 21.47 9.73
N GLN A 94 5.06 20.63 9.36
CA GLN A 94 6.13 20.96 8.41
C GLN A 94 5.82 20.47 6.99
N THR A 95 5.04 19.41 6.87
CA THR A 95 4.62 18.80 5.60
C THR A 95 3.11 18.79 5.48
N SER A 96 2.58 18.69 4.27
CA SER A 96 1.15 18.52 4.06
C SER A 96 0.71 17.14 4.55
N ILE A 97 -0.51 17.05 5.06
CA ILE A 97 -1.13 15.79 5.47
C ILE A 97 -2.43 15.63 4.67
N VAL A 98 -2.56 14.50 3.98
CA VAL A 98 -3.79 14.14 3.26
C VAL A 98 -4.44 12.96 3.99
N HIS A 99 -5.66 13.17 4.45
CA HIS A 99 -6.50 12.13 5.04
C HIS A 99 -7.61 11.75 4.08
N VAL A 100 -7.73 10.46 3.78
CA VAL A 100 -8.79 9.91 2.91
C VAL A 100 -9.57 8.85 3.65
N THR A 101 -10.90 8.95 3.59
CA THR A 101 -11.80 7.87 3.98
C THR A 101 -12.50 7.37 2.72
N ALA A 102 -12.35 6.10 2.39
CA ALA A 102 -13.08 5.47 1.30
C ALA A 102 -14.43 4.94 1.79
N HIS A 103 -15.44 5.09 0.94
CA HIS A 103 -16.80 4.59 1.15
C HIS A 103 -17.08 3.47 0.16
N GLY A 104 -17.52 2.32 0.64
CA GLY A 104 -17.72 1.13 -0.18
C GLY A 104 -18.94 0.32 0.23
N GLU A 105 -19.23 -0.68 -0.58
CA GLU A 105 -20.28 -1.66 -0.35
C GLU A 105 -19.77 -3.08 -0.58
N ALA A 106 -20.27 -4.02 0.18
CA ALA A 106 -19.99 -5.44 0.01
C ALA A 106 -21.24 -6.28 0.19
N LYS A 107 -21.31 -7.41 -0.49
CA LYS A 107 -22.29 -8.45 -0.16
C LYS A 107 -21.85 -9.13 1.14
N LYS A 108 -22.78 -9.41 2.03
CA LYS A 108 -22.50 -10.01 3.33
C LYS A 108 -21.69 -11.30 3.23
N GLU A 109 -21.95 -12.10 2.19
CA GLU A 109 -21.27 -13.37 1.93
C GLU A 109 -19.83 -13.20 1.41
N GLN A 110 -19.48 -12.00 0.95
CA GLN A 110 -18.15 -11.67 0.41
C GLN A 110 -17.26 -10.93 1.43
N LEU A 111 -17.81 -10.61 2.60
CA LEU A 111 -17.03 -9.96 3.64
C LEU A 111 -15.93 -10.89 4.16
N LEU A 112 -14.70 -10.41 4.07
CA LEU A 112 -13.52 -11.11 4.59
C LEU A 112 -13.08 -10.46 5.90
N ALA A 113 -12.80 -11.29 6.89
CA ALA A 113 -12.15 -10.82 8.10
C ALA A 113 -10.63 -11.00 7.96
N SER A 114 -9.85 -9.99 8.31
CA SER A 114 -8.37 -10.07 8.26
C SER A 114 -7.79 -11.20 9.14
N ARG A 115 -8.60 -11.77 10.02
CA ARG A 115 -8.25 -12.83 10.98
C ARG A 115 -8.61 -14.23 10.50
N SER A 116 -9.03 -14.40 9.24
CA SER A 116 -9.53 -15.69 8.74
C SER A 116 -8.44 -16.60 8.18
N ALA A 117 -7.19 -16.14 8.12
CA ALA A 117 -6.05 -16.97 7.71
C ALA A 117 -5.87 -18.14 8.68
N LYS A 118 -5.61 -19.33 8.13
CA LYS A 118 -5.41 -20.57 8.88
C LYS A 118 -3.99 -21.08 8.69
N ALA A 119 -3.49 -21.85 9.64
CA ALA A 119 -2.21 -22.52 9.49
C ALA A 119 -2.23 -23.53 8.32
N GLY A 120 -1.12 -23.62 7.59
CA GLY A 120 -0.95 -24.52 6.44
C GLY A 120 -1.41 -23.93 5.12
N GLU A 121 -1.87 -22.67 5.08
CA GLU A 121 -2.26 -21.98 3.85
C GLU A 121 -1.04 -21.28 3.21
N GLU A 122 -1.06 -21.13 1.87
CA GLU A 122 -0.01 -20.46 1.13
C GLU A 122 -0.14 -18.94 1.24
N ILE A 123 1.01 -18.25 1.31
CA ILE A 123 1.11 -16.79 1.30
C ILE A 123 1.53 -16.35 -0.09
N VAL A 124 0.66 -15.63 -0.77
CA VAL A 124 0.86 -15.10 -2.12
C VAL A 124 1.13 -13.60 -2.03
N LEU A 125 2.29 -13.16 -2.49
CA LEU A 125 2.58 -11.75 -2.73
C LEU A 125 2.08 -11.37 -4.12
N VAL A 126 1.26 -10.34 -4.20
CA VAL A 126 0.71 -9.80 -5.44
C VAL A 126 1.34 -8.46 -5.72
N LYS A 127 1.83 -8.28 -6.95
CA LYS A 127 2.58 -7.13 -7.47
C LYS A 127 3.94 -6.94 -6.77
N TRP A 128 4.41 -5.70 -6.74
CA TRP A 128 5.80 -5.35 -6.44
C TRP A 128 5.88 -4.55 -5.14
N ILE A 129 6.79 -4.93 -4.26
CA ILE A 129 7.05 -4.16 -3.04
C ILE A 129 7.85 -2.89 -3.34
N GLY A 130 7.71 -1.87 -2.48
CA GLY A 130 8.44 -0.62 -2.54
C GLY A 130 7.98 0.37 -3.62
N MET A 131 6.87 0.11 -4.34
CA MET A 131 6.41 0.99 -5.43
C MET A 131 6.08 2.41 -4.96
N GLU A 132 5.22 2.56 -3.96
CA GLU A 132 4.86 3.88 -3.44
C GLU A 132 6.09 4.64 -2.97
N GLY A 133 6.92 3.99 -2.13
CA GLY A 133 8.11 4.63 -1.59
C GLY A 133 9.07 5.08 -2.68
N THR A 134 9.28 4.25 -3.70
CA THR A 134 10.10 4.60 -4.87
C THR A 134 9.56 5.83 -5.60
N LEU A 135 8.26 5.88 -5.88
CA LEU A 135 7.61 7.03 -6.52
C LEU A 135 7.76 8.30 -5.66
N ARG A 136 7.58 8.19 -4.36
CA ARG A 136 7.73 9.33 -3.44
C ARG A 136 9.18 9.82 -3.36
N ILE A 137 10.15 8.91 -3.34
CA ILE A 137 11.58 9.27 -3.42
C ILE A 137 11.88 10.03 -4.72
N ILE A 138 11.32 9.60 -5.86
CA ILE A 138 11.50 10.32 -7.13
C ILE A 138 10.94 11.74 -7.06
N ARG A 139 9.79 11.93 -6.43
CA ARG A 139 9.19 13.26 -6.25
C ARG A 139 10.07 14.18 -5.39
N GLU A 140 10.67 13.61 -4.36
CA GLU A 140 11.49 14.35 -3.41
C GLU A 140 12.94 14.55 -3.89
N GLU A 141 13.54 13.54 -4.53
CA GLU A 141 14.96 13.48 -4.85
C GLU A 141 15.23 13.37 -6.37
N GLY A 142 14.26 13.77 -7.20
CA GLY A 142 14.34 13.64 -8.66
C GLY A 142 15.58 14.29 -9.29
N ALA A 143 16.06 15.40 -8.75
CA ALA A 143 17.29 16.05 -9.22
C ALA A 143 18.53 15.17 -8.99
N ALA A 144 18.68 14.62 -7.78
CA ALA A 144 19.79 13.72 -7.44
C ALA A 144 19.76 12.42 -8.28
N LEU A 145 18.55 11.90 -8.54
CA LEU A 145 18.38 10.73 -9.39
C LEU A 145 18.69 11.03 -10.87
N ALA A 146 18.34 12.23 -11.36
CA ALA A 146 18.63 12.64 -12.73
C ALA A 146 20.15 12.81 -13.03
N GLU A 147 20.97 13.03 -12.01
CA GLU A 147 22.43 13.04 -12.12
C GLU A 147 23.01 11.64 -12.30
N ARG A 148 22.30 10.60 -11.86
CA ARG A 148 22.78 9.21 -11.86
C ARG A 148 22.15 8.34 -12.94
N PHE A 149 20.90 8.61 -13.30
CA PHE A 149 20.11 7.76 -14.19
C PHE A 149 19.70 8.47 -15.47
N ALA A 150 19.69 7.72 -16.57
CA ALA A 150 19.21 8.23 -17.84
C ALA A 150 17.69 8.53 -17.80
N PRO A 151 17.19 9.49 -18.60
CA PRO A 151 15.76 9.85 -18.64
C PRO A 151 14.84 8.64 -18.89
N GLY A 152 15.25 7.66 -19.71
CA GLY A 152 14.45 6.46 -19.96
C GLY A 152 14.26 5.56 -18.73
N PHE A 153 15.20 5.59 -17.79
CA PHE A 153 15.04 4.89 -16.50
C PHE A 153 14.02 5.64 -15.62
N LEU A 154 14.14 6.95 -15.54
CA LEU A 154 13.21 7.77 -14.74
C LEU A 154 11.76 7.65 -15.25
N ASN A 155 11.56 7.59 -16.57
CA ASN A 155 10.23 7.37 -17.14
C ASN A 155 9.61 6.04 -16.71
N LYS A 156 10.40 4.95 -16.68
CA LYS A 156 9.91 3.65 -16.17
C LYS A 156 9.48 3.68 -14.71
N LEU A 157 10.12 4.52 -13.90
CA LEU A 157 9.72 4.72 -12.52
C LEU A 157 8.35 5.42 -12.45
N GLU A 158 8.12 6.42 -13.29
CA GLU A 158 6.82 7.09 -13.38
C GLU A 158 5.68 6.15 -13.79
N ASP A 159 5.95 5.22 -14.74
CA ASP A 159 4.97 4.23 -15.21
C ASP A 159 4.47 3.31 -14.07
N MET A 160 5.23 3.18 -12.96
CA MET A 160 4.78 2.42 -11.77
C MET A 160 3.55 3.02 -11.10
N ARG A 161 3.26 4.30 -11.32
CA ARG A 161 2.09 4.99 -10.76
C ARG A 161 0.77 4.35 -11.18
N ASP A 162 0.69 3.80 -12.38
CA ASP A 162 -0.53 3.17 -12.90
C ASP A 162 -0.84 1.84 -12.19
N GLU A 163 0.15 1.30 -11.48
CA GLU A 163 0.04 0.02 -10.79
C GLU A 163 -0.26 0.12 -9.27
N ILE A 164 -0.41 1.32 -8.71
CA ILE A 164 -0.57 1.49 -7.24
C ILE A 164 -1.92 1.04 -6.68
N PHE A 165 -2.91 0.73 -7.50
CA PHE A 165 -4.19 0.20 -7.07
C PHE A 165 -4.21 -1.33 -7.20
N SER A 166 -4.66 -2.04 -6.16
CA SER A 166 -4.78 -3.51 -6.15
C SER A 166 -6.21 -4.02 -5.95
N ASP A 167 -7.19 -3.13 -5.98
CA ASP A 167 -8.61 -3.45 -5.84
C ASP A 167 -9.07 -4.54 -6.83
N ARG A 168 -8.61 -4.49 -8.08
CA ARG A 168 -8.92 -5.52 -9.10
C ARG A 168 -8.35 -6.89 -8.73
N ALA A 169 -7.10 -6.95 -8.25
CA ALA A 169 -6.48 -8.20 -7.81
C ALA A 169 -7.24 -8.81 -6.64
N MET A 170 -7.64 -7.98 -5.69
CA MET A 170 -8.39 -8.40 -4.50
C MET A 170 -9.82 -8.83 -4.84
N GLU A 171 -10.48 -8.20 -5.81
CA GLU A 171 -11.77 -8.64 -6.34
C GLU A 171 -11.67 -10.06 -6.93
N ILE A 172 -10.64 -10.31 -7.73
CA ILE A 172 -10.37 -11.64 -8.30
C ILE A 172 -10.14 -12.66 -7.18
N ALA A 173 -9.28 -12.32 -6.23
CA ALA A 173 -8.94 -13.20 -5.11
C ALA A 173 -10.17 -13.53 -4.25
N GLY A 174 -10.99 -12.54 -3.92
CA GLY A 174 -12.22 -12.74 -3.15
C GLY A 174 -13.21 -13.72 -3.79
N ARG A 175 -13.28 -13.76 -5.14
CA ARG A 175 -14.08 -14.72 -5.88
C ARG A 175 -13.46 -16.13 -5.94
N ASN A 176 -12.20 -16.28 -5.57
CA ASN A 176 -11.45 -17.53 -5.61
C ASN A 176 -11.17 -18.13 -4.23
N GLY A 177 -11.88 -17.68 -3.20
CA GLY A 177 -11.87 -18.30 -1.89
C GLY A 177 -10.59 -18.08 -1.10
N VAL A 178 -9.99 -16.89 -1.21
CA VAL A 178 -8.90 -16.50 -0.31
C VAL A 178 -9.41 -16.38 1.13
N SER A 179 -8.58 -16.79 2.07
CA SER A 179 -8.90 -16.74 3.50
C SER A 179 -8.70 -15.34 4.08
N ALA A 180 -7.65 -14.63 3.64
CA ALA A 180 -7.36 -13.27 4.09
C ALA A 180 -6.59 -12.49 3.02
N MET A 181 -6.74 -11.16 3.04
CA MET A 181 -5.97 -10.22 2.25
C MET A 181 -5.45 -9.09 3.14
N HIS A 182 -4.20 -8.69 2.93
CA HIS A 182 -3.54 -7.65 3.69
C HIS A 182 -2.76 -6.72 2.74
N PRO A 183 -3.29 -5.53 2.40
CA PRO A 183 -2.55 -4.54 1.62
C PRO A 183 -1.27 -4.13 2.33
N ILE A 184 -0.19 -4.01 1.56
CA ILE A 184 1.10 -3.60 2.10
C ILE A 184 1.18 -2.06 2.05
N GLY A 185 1.48 -1.44 3.18
CA GLY A 185 1.63 0.00 3.32
C GLY A 185 2.95 0.37 3.98
N GLU A 186 2.87 1.29 4.93
CA GLU A 186 3.99 1.77 5.74
C GLU A 186 4.73 0.61 6.43
N GLY A 187 6.07 0.70 6.47
CA GLY A 187 6.96 -0.35 6.98
C GLY A 187 7.16 -1.52 6.03
N GLY A 188 6.58 -1.46 4.82
CA GLY A 188 6.78 -2.43 3.74
C GLY A 188 6.27 -3.84 4.03
N ILE A 189 6.81 -4.81 3.27
CA ILE A 189 6.36 -6.20 3.37
C ILE A 189 6.69 -6.83 4.74
N LEU A 190 7.78 -6.41 5.39
CA LEU A 190 8.15 -6.98 6.69
C LEU A 190 7.13 -6.60 7.76
N ALA A 191 6.68 -5.34 7.79
CA ALA A 191 5.61 -4.91 8.68
C ALA A 191 4.28 -5.62 8.35
N ALA A 192 3.93 -5.71 7.07
CA ALA A 192 2.69 -6.37 6.64
C ALA A 192 2.63 -7.86 7.01
N LEU A 193 3.75 -8.58 6.87
CA LEU A 193 3.86 -9.99 7.31
C LEU A 193 3.68 -10.13 8.83
N TRP A 194 4.28 -9.22 9.59
CA TRP A 194 4.12 -9.18 11.03
C TRP A 194 2.66 -8.95 11.42
N ASP A 195 2.04 -7.90 10.88
CA ASP A 195 0.67 -7.50 11.22
C ASP A 195 -0.36 -8.57 10.81
N MET A 196 -0.15 -9.20 9.65
CA MET A 196 -0.99 -10.29 9.18
C MET A 196 -0.93 -11.49 10.14
N ALA A 197 0.27 -11.90 10.54
CA ALA A 197 0.48 -13.04 11.45
C ALA A 197 -0.06 -12.73 12.85
N GLU A 198 0.23 -11.54 13.38
CA GLU A 198 -0.28 -11.07 14.69
C GLU A 198 -1.80 -10.99 14.70
N GLY A 199 -2.38 -10.38 13.65
CA GLY A 199 -3.83 -10.22 13.54
C GLY A 199 -4.60 -11.53 13.45
N ALA A 200 -4.01 -12.56 12.84
CA ALA A 200 -4.60 -13.89 12.72
C ALA A 200 -4.24 -14.84 13.87
N GLY A 201 -3.24 -14.51 14.69
CA GLY A 201 -2.74 -15.36 15.77
C GLY A 201 -2.05 -16.63 15.26
N ILE A 202 -1.31 -16.54 14.16
CA ILE A 202 -0.61 -17.65 13.50
C ILE A 202 0.87 -17.33 13.30
N GLY A 203 1.66 -18.36 13.05
CA GLY A 203 3.03 -18.24 12.57
C GLY A 203 3.10 -18.14 11.04
N LEU A 204 4.30 -17.91 10.53
CA LEU A 204 4.59 -17.94 9.09
C LEU A 204 6.02 -18.40 8.80
N SER A 205 6.22 -18.91 7.59
CA SER A 205 7.53 -19.25 7.04
C SER A 205 7.59 -18.78 5.59
N VAL A 206 8.44 -17.78 5.29
CA VAL A 206 8.53 -17.14 3.99
C VAL A 206 9.97 -17.11 3.45
N GLU A 207 10.11 -17.08 2.13
CA GLU A 207 11.38 -17.03 1.43
C GLU A 207 11.63 -15.61 0.89
N MET A 208 12.63 -14.90 1.42
CA MET A 208 12.95 -13.52 1.01
C MET A 208 13.21 -13.40 -0.49
N LYS A 209 13.92 -14.35 -1.09
CA LYS A 209 14.25 -14.32 -2.53
C LYS A 209 13.04 -14.44 -3.46
N LYS A 210 11.87 -14.87 -2.94
CA LYS A 210 10.62 -14.92 -3.70
C LYS A 210 9.80 -13.64 -3.58
N MET A 211 10.20 -12.73 -2.69
CA MET A 211 9.55 -11.43 -2.57
C MET A 211 9.96 -10.56 -3.76
N THR A 212 9.00 -10.26 -4.63
CA THR A 212 9.24 -9.57 -5.90
C THR A 212 9.48 -8.08 -5.70
N VAL A 213 10.64 -7.61 -6.13
CA VAL A 213 11.04 -6.19 -6.15
C VAL A 213 11.42 -5.83 -7.58
N ARG A 214 11.01 -4.69 -8.08
CA ARG A 214 11.47 -4.21 -9.38
C ARG A 214 12.93 -3.77 -9.32
N GLN A 215 13.66 -3.98 -10.41
CA GLN A 215 15.05 -3.53 -10.51
C GLN A 215 15.15 -2.02 -10.26
N GLU A 216 14.21 -1.25 -10.79
CA GLU A 216 14.14 0.20 -10.62
C GLU A 216 14.05 0.60 -9.13
N THR A 217 13.24 -0.12 -8.34
CA THR A 217 13.14 0.08 -6.90
C THR A 217 14.46 -0.23 -6.18
N ILE A 218 15.13 -1.32 -6.59
CA ILE A 218 16.44 -1.71 -6.01
C ILE A 218 17.46 -0.61 -6.27
N GLU A 219 17.59 -0.15 -7.52
CA GLU A 219 18.52 0.91 -7.92
C GLU A 219 18.30 2.21 -7.13
N VAL A 220 17.05 2.63 -6.97
CA VAL A 220 16.71 3.82 -6.17
C VAL A 220 17.08 3.61 -4.70
N CYS A 221 16.74 2.45 -4.13
CA CYS A 221 17.09 2.13 -2.75
C CYS A 221 18.59 2.09 -2.51
N GLU A 222 19.39 1.59 -3.47
CA GLU A 222 20.85 1.58 -3.38
C GLU A 222 21.44 2.99 -3.33
N VAL A 223 20.89 3.94 -4.11
CA VAL A 223 21.36 5.34 -4.09
C VAL A 223 21.25 5.96 -2.71
N PHE A 224 20.18 5.67 -1.99
CA PHE A 224 19.89 6.28 -0.68
C PHE A 224 20.14 5.33 0.50
N HIS A 225 20.73 4.15 0.26
CA HIS A 225 21.01 3.13 1.28
C HIS A 225 19.78 2.70 2.06
N LEU A 226 18.66 2.48 1.36
CA LEU A 226 17.38 2.07 1.92
C LEU A 226 17.16 0.56 1.76
N ASN A 227 16.38 -0.02 2.67
CA ASN A 227 15.93 -1.40 2.59
C ASN A 227 14.57 -1.49 1.85
N PRO A 228 14.51 -2.03 0.61
CA PRO A 228 13.26 -2.09 -0.15
C PRO A 228 12.17 -2.93 0.53
N TYR A 229 12.51 -3.86 1.42
CA TYR A 229 11.56 -4.69 2.16
C TYR A 229 10.87 -3.94 3.32
N GLN A 230 11.40 -2.80 3.75
CA GLN A 230 10.85 -1.92 4.77
C GLN A 230 10.32 -0.61 4.20
N LEU A 231 10.29 -0.48 2.88
CA LEU A 231 9.82 0.70 2.17
C LEU A 231 8.32 0.58 1.89
N THR A 232 7.55 1.64 2.13
CA THR A 232 6.11 1.70 1.89
C THR A 232 5.74 1.19 0.49
N SER A 233 4.70 0.35 0.42
CA SER A 233 4.46 -0.54 -0.73
C SER A 233 3.01 -0.56 -1.20
N THR A 234 2.29 0.58 -1.13
CA THR A 234 0.94 0.67 -1.69
C THR A 234 0.90 0.17 -3.12
N GLY A 235 -0.10 -0.62 -3.43
CA GLY A 235 -0.22 -1.38 -4.69
C GLY A 235 0.22 -2.83 -4.60
N ALA A 236 0.92 -3.23 -3.53
CA ALA A 236 1.23 -4.63 -3.25
C ALA A 236 0.29 -5.20 -2.17
N VAL A 237 0.01 -6.50 -2.24
CA VAL A 237 -0.92 -7.17 -1.33
C VAL A 237 -0.39 -8.54 -0.95
N LEU A 238 -0.48 -8.90 0.33
CA LEU A 238 -0.37 -10.28 0.80
C LEU A 238 -1.75 -10.94 0.78
N MET A 239 -1.83 -12.14 0.24
CA MET A 239 -3.04 -12.95 0.20
C MET A 239 -2.75 -14.33 0.80
N VAL A 240 -3.65 -14.81 1.65
CA VAL A 240 -3.54 -16.14 2.26
C VAL A 240 -4.65 -17.03 1.70
N THR A 241 -4.28 -18.18 1.20
CA THR A 241 -5.22 -19.09 0.52
C THR A 241 -4.74 -20.56 0.59
N PRO A 242 -5.66 -21.53 0.66
CA PRO A 242 -5.30 -22.94 0.49
C PRO A 242 -5.02 -23.33 -0.98
N LYS A 243 -5.16 -22.38 -1.93
CA LYS A 243 -5.07 -22.61 -3.38
C LYS A 243 -4.18 -21.57 -4.06
N GLY A 244 -2.94 -21.41 -3.59
CA GLY A 244 -2.04 -20.36 -4.07
C GLY A 244 -1.70 -20.47 -5.55
N GLU A 245 -1.39 -21.67 -6.05
CA GLU A 245 -1.10 -21.87 -7.47
C GLU A 245 -2.32 -21.55 -8.38
N GLU A 246 -3.54 -21.93 -7.97
CA GLU A 246 -4.76 -21.60 -8.73
C GLU A 246 -4.96 -20.07 -8.77
N LEU A 247 -4.77 -19.40 -7.64
CA LEU A 247 -4.86 -17.93 -7.56
C LEU A 247 -3.80 -17.26 -8.43
N LYS A 248 -2.53 -17.70 -8.33
CA LYS A 248 -1.41 -17.18 -9.11
C LYS A 248 -1.67 -17.27 -10.62
N GLU A 249 -2.10 -18.43 -11.11
CA GLU A 249 -2.43 -18.63 -12.52
C GLU A 249 -3.63 -17.77 -12.97
N ARG A 250 -4.60 -17.54 -12.09
CA ARG A 250 -5.73 -16.68 -12.41
C ARG A 250 -5.33 -15.20 -12.50
N LEU A 251 -4.53 -14.71 -11.56
CA LEU A 251 -3.98 -13.35 -11.59
C LEU A 251 -3.11 -13.13 -12.82
N LYS A 252 -2.28 -14.12 -13.16
CA LYS A 252 -1.43 -14.08 -14.37
C LYS A 252 -2.22 -13.92 -15.66
N ARG A 253 -3.39 -14.57 -15.79
CA ARG A 253 -4.29 -14.41 -16.97
C ARG A 253 -4.84 -13.00 -17.12
N GLU A 254 -4.94 -12.27 -16.00
CA GLU A 254 -5.36 -10.85 -15.97
C GLU A 254 -4.14 -9.90 -16.06
N GLY A 255 -2.94 -10.42 -16.31
CA GLY A 255 -1.72 -9.62 -16.39
C GLY A 255 -1.17 -9.13 -15.04
N ILE A 256 -1.67 -9.68 -13.93
CA ILE A 256 -1.29 -9.27 -12.58
C ILE A 256 -0.21 -10.22 -12.05
N PRO A 257 1.02 -9.73 -11.77
CA PRO A 257 2.09 -10.56 -11.24
C PRO A 257 1.78 -11.01 -9.81
N ALA A 258 2.07 -12.26 -9.52
CA ALA A 258 1.92 -12.84 -8.18
C ALA A 258 2.94 -13.96 -7.97
N GLU A 259 3.42 -14.12 -6.73
CA GLU A 259 4.36 -15.16 -6.35
C GLU A 259 4.01 -15.77 -5.00
N ILE A 260 4.11 -17.10 -4.87
CA ILE A 260 3.96 -17.78 -3.60
C ILE A 260 5.28 -17.65 -2.83
N ILE A 261 5.26 -16.83 -1.78
CA ILE A 261 6.45 -16.50 -1.00
C ILE A 261 6.66 -17.40 0.21
N GLY A 262 5.67 -18.19 0.59
CA GLY A 262 5.73 -19.07 1.75
C GLY A 262 4.37 -19.58 2.19
N HIS A 263 4.26 -19.93 3.45
CA HIS A 263 3.04 -20.47 4.05
C HIS A 263 2.87 -20.04 5.51
N THR A 264 1.66 -20.08 5.97
CA THR A 264 1.29 -19.88 7.37
C THR A 264 1.57 -21.16 8.17
N THR A 265 1.89 -21.02 9.45
CA THR A 265 2.22 -22.14 10.34
C THR A 265 1.40 -22.09 11.64
N GLU A 266 1.33 -23.21 12.36
CA GLU A 266 0.82 -23.21 13.71
C GLU A 266 1.74 -22.43 14.65
N GLY A 267 1.20 -21.97 15.77
CA GLY A 267 1.95 -21.19 16.75
C GLY A 267 2.14 -19.73 16.34
N ASN A 268 3.23 -19.11 16.78
CA ASN A 268 3.49 -17.69 16.60
C ASN A 268 4.90 -17.38 16.04
N GLU A 269 5.63 -18.41 15.61
CA GLU A 269 6.95 -18.21 15.00
C GLU A 269 6.80 -17.54 13.63
N ARG A 270 7.57 -16.49 13.40
CA ARG A 270 7.62 -15.76 12.13
C ARG A 270 9.00 -15.90 11.54
N ILE A 271 9.12 -16.78 10.54
CA ILE A 271 10.41 -17.20 9.98
C ILE A 271 10.58 -16.64 8.59
N ILE A 272 11.76 -16.07 8.34
CA ILE A 272 12.22 -15.64 7.02
C ILE A 272 13.45 -16.47 6.64
N TRP A 273 13.41 -17.09 5.48
CA TRP A 273 14.53 -17.77 4.86
C TRP A 273 15.23 -16.85 3.88
N GLY A 274 16.53 -16.60 4.08
CA GLY A 274 17.36 -15.80 3.18
C GLY A 274 18.78 -16.33 3.12
N GLY A 275 19.35 -16.51 1.91
CA GLY A 275 20.72 -17.01 1.74
C GLY A 275 20.97 -18.41 2.31
N GLY A 276 19.93 -19.22 2.53
CA GLY A 276 20.03 -20.54 3.18
C GLY A 276 19.95 -20.48 4.71
N GLU A 277 19.85 -19.31 5.30
CA GLU A 277 19.75 -19.12 6.75
C GLU A 277 18.31 -18.88 7.19
N LYS A 278 17.98 -19.41 8.36
CA LYS A 278 16.72 -19.14 9.09
C LYS A 278 16.91 -17.91 9.95
N ARG A 279 16.02 -16.93 9.80
CA ARG A 279 15.94 -15.74 10.67
C ARG A 279 14.52 -15.57 11.20
N PHE A 280 14.39 -14.95 12.36
CA PHE A 280 13.09 -14.53 12.85
C PHE A 280 12.76 -13.14 12.28
N LEU A 281 11.50 -12.93 11.92
CA LEU A 281 11.00 -11.61 11.56
C LEU A 281 10.96 -10.74 12.83
N ASP A 282 11.64 -9.61 12.79
CA ASP A 282 11.63 -8.63 13.86
C ASP A 282 10.31 -7.85 13.90
N ARG A 283 10.04 -7.20 15.02
CA ARG A 283 8.93 -6.25 15.12
C ARG A 283 9.08 -5.16 14.06
N PRO A 284 7.94 -4.60 13.55
CA PRO A 284 7.99 -3.53 12.56
C PRO A 284 8.91 -2.39 13.00
N ALA A 285 9.82 -2.01 12.13
CA ALA A 285 10.65 -0.82 12.24
C ALA A 285 9.94 0.37 11.56
N PRO A 286 10.37 1.61 11.82
CA PRO A 286 9.93 2.76 11.03
C PRO A 286 10.15 2.54 9.54
N ASP A 287 9.29 3.15 8.72
CA ASP A 287 9.41 3.07 7.27
C ASP A 287 10.72 3.70 6.78
N GLU A 288 11.38 3.08 5.82
CA GLU A 288 12.63 3.56 5.24
C GLU A 288 12.46 4.94 4.54
N LEU A 289 11.26 5.28 4.10
CA LEU A 289 10.97 6.60 3.53
C LEU A 289 11.19 7.73 4.54
N ALA A 290 11.01 7.49 5.84
CA ALA A 290 11.27 8.48 6.89
C ALA A 290 12.71 8.98 6.85
N ARG A 291 13.67 8.12 6.50
CA ARG A 291 15.10 8.48 6.40
C ARG A 291 15.37 9.54 5.32
N ILE A 292 14.58 9.55 4.24
CA ILE A 292 14.70 10.57 3.19
C ILE A 292 14.35 11.96 3.76
N TYR A 293 13.31 12.04 4.59
CA TYR A 293 12.90 13.29 5.21
C TYR A 293 13.90 13.75 6.30
N GLU A 294 14.41 12.82 7.12
CA GLU A 294 15.44 13.11 8.13
C GLU A 294 16.75 13.61 7.52
N MET A 295 17.17 13.07 6.37
CA MET A 295 18.35 13.56 5.66
C MET A 295 18.20 15.03 5.26
N LYS A 296 17.02 15.46 4.84
CA LYS A 296 16.74 16.87 4.47
C LYS A 296 16.73 17.81 5.65
N GLU A 297 16.22 17.39 6.80
CA GLU A 297 16.23 18.20 8.00
C GLU A 297 17.66 18.50 8.44
N ASN A 298 18.55 17.51 8.39
CA ASN A 298 19.96 17.65 8.76
C ASN A 298 20.79 18.52 7.79
N VAL A 299 20.36 18.65 6.53
CA VAL A 299 21.03 19.51 5.52
C VAL A 299 20.59 20.99 5.68
N ASN A 300 19.40 21.21 6.22
CA ASN A 300 18.81 22.56 6.38
C ASN A 300 19.01 23.14 7.81
N ALA A 301 19.61 22.40 8.74
CA ALA A 301 19.94 22.82 10.09
C ALA A 301 21.40 23.31 10.17
#